data_d0a509d4e72f4f456f716f638a8948ba
#
_entry.id   d0a509d4e72f4f456f716f638a8948ba
#
_cell.length_a   1.000
_cell.length_b   1.000
_cell.length_c   1.000
_cell.angle_alpha   90.00
_cell.angle_beta   90.00
_cell.angle_gamma   90.00
#
_symmetry.space_group_name_H-M   'P 1'
#
loop_
_entity.id
_entity.type
_entity.pdbx_description
1 polymer ?
#
loop_
_entity_poly.entity_id
_entity_poly.type
_entity_poly.pdbx_seq_one_letter_code
_entity_poly.pdbx_strand_id
1 'polypeptide(L)'
;MTDDDERFGAFTLEELSDYLDDGRTPVRPDIEGDPEAMAALERLGALRTASLDLFDAEAEAAGADGSWITGVLTSIRTTAHAGRDIPVPDDDPASTLVVTEGALRGLVRALGDEVPGLVVRRSRFTGDVAVPGGPVDVEVSVAVAADGSVHDRAEALRALLATAFLAHAPFTTRSITVRVADVIEGGPA
;
A
#
# COMPACT_ATOMS: atom_id res chain seq x y z
N MET A 1 -9.44 -24.35 -2.95
CA MET A 1 -8.27 -24.81 -2.19
C MET A 1 -7.85 -23.56 -1.42
N THR A 2 -8.28 -23.52 -0.16
CA THR A 2 -8.17 -22.37 0.74
C THR A 2 -6.69 -22.02 0.88
N ASP A 3 -6.30 -20.86 0.41
CA ASP A 3 -5.01 -20.25 0.75
C ASP A 3 -5.04 -20.04 2.26
N ASP A 4 -4.35 -20.93 2.96
CA ASP A 4 -4.16 -20.82 4.41
C ASP A 4 -3.26 -19.59 4.57
N ASP A 5 -3.81 -18.47 5.05
CA ASP A 5 -3.06 -17.25 5.39
C ASP A 5 -1.86 -17.69 6.22
N GLU A 6 -0.68 -17.66 5.62
CA GLU A 6 0.56 -18.12 6.26
C GLU A 6 0.74 -17.33 7.55
N ARG A 7 0.56 -18.04 8.69
CA ARG A 7 0.60 -17.45 10.02
C ARG A 7 1.94 -17.73 10.68
N PHE A 8 2.44 -16.72 11.36
CA PHE A 8 3.65 -16.77 12.15
C PHE A 8 3.27 -16.47 13.61
N GLY A 9 3.05 -17.52 14.38
CA GLY A 9 2.43 -17.41 15.69
C GLY A 9 0.97 -16.96 15.57
N ALA A 10 0.61 -15.89 16.27
CA ALA A 10 -0.74 -15.32 16.23
C ALA A 10 -0.98 -14.36 15.05
N PHE A 11 0.04 -14.03 14.24
CA PHE A 11 0.03 -12.95 13.27
C PHE A 11 0.09 -13.46 11.84
N THR A 12 -0.51 -12.70 10.91
CA THR A 12 -0.41 -12.94 9.47
C THR A 12 0.84 -12.27 8.90
N LEU A 13 1.29 -12.72 7.72
CA LEU A 13 2.39 -12.09 7.00
C LEU A 13 2.10 -10.61 6.71
N GLU A 14 0.83 -10.27 6.42
CA GLU A 14 0.40 -8.90 6.15
C GLU A 14 0.57 -8.01 7.40
N GLU A 15 0.14 -8.49 8.57
CA GLU A 15 0.29 -7.72 9.82
C GLU A 15 1.76 -7.48 10.18
N LEU A 16 2.62 -8.46 9.96
CA LEU A 16 4.06 -8.35 10.21
C LEU A 16 4.74 -7.43 9.20
N SER A 17 4.36 -7.50 7.93
CA SER A 17 4.87 -6.60 6.90
C SER A 17 4.47 -5.15 7.18
N ASP A 18 3.21 -4.92 7.54
CA ASP A 18 2.70 -3.62 7.94
C ASP A 18 3.47 -3.04 9.13
N TYR A 19 3.71 -3.87 10.14
CA TYR A 19 4.46 -3.46 11.33
C TYR A 19 5.92 -3.11 10.99
N LEU A 20 6.53 -3.85 10.08
CA LEU A 20 7.87 -3.55 9.58
C LEU A 20 7.90 -2.27 8.74
N ASP A 21 6.87 -2.01 7.94
CA ASP A 21 6.72 -0.80 7.12
C ASP A 21 6.55 0.46 7.95
N ASP A 22 5.87 0.35 9.10
CA ASP A 22 5.72 1.42 10.09
C ASP A 22 7.02 1.64 10.92
N GLY A 23 8.12 0.96 10.55
CA GLY A 23 9.39 1.05 11.28
C GLY A 23 9.30 0.51 12.71
N ARG A 24 8.41 -0.46 12.96
CA ARG A 24 8.11 -1.05 14.27
C ARG A 24 7.63 -0.01 15.30
N THR A 25 6.89 1.00 14.82
CA THR A 25 6.41 2.09 15.66
C THR A 25 4.90 2.30 15.46
N PRO A 26 4.07 2.32 16.54
CA PRO A 26 4.47 2.10 17.94
C PRO A 26 4.89 0.66 18.21
N VAL A 27 5.79 0.47 19.19
CA VAL A 27 6.21 -0.87 19.60
C VAL A 27 5.00 -1.70 20.01
N ARG A 28 4.87 -2.87 19.42
CA ARG A 28 3.81 -3.85 19.72
C ARG A 28 4.37 -5.03 20.53
N PRO A 29 4.18 -5.02 21.87
CA PRO A 29 4.72 -6.06 22.75
C PRO A 29 4.15 -7.46 22.45
N ASP A 30 2.95 -7.55 21.87
CA ASP A 30 2.32 -8.78 21.43
C ASP A 30 3.08 -9.42 20.27
N ILE A 31 3.58 -8.63 19.31
CA ILE A 31 4.40 -9.10 18.19
C ILE A 31 5.83 -9.37 18.65
N GLU A 32 6.42 -8.42 19.39
CA GLU A 32 7.82 -8.52 19.80
C GLU A 32 8.08 -9.61 20.86
N GLY A 33 7.04 -10.02 21.57
CA GLY A 33 7.09 -11.13 22.52
C GLY A 33 6.84 -12.51 21.90
N ASP A 34 6.45 -12.58 20.62
CA ASP A 34 6.21 -13.84 19.92
C ASP A 34 7.45 -14.27 19.11
N PRO A 35 8.10 -15.40 19.46
CA PRO A 35 9.33 -15.84 18.77
C PRO A 35 9.14 -16.15 17.29
N GLU A 36 7.95 -16.63 16.86
CA GLU A 36 7.65 -16.96 15.48
C GLU A 36 7.44 -15.68 14.66
N ALA A 37 6.72 -14.72 15.23
CA ALA A 37 6.54 -13.40 14.62
C ALA A 37 7.87 -12.65 14.47
N MET A 38 8.74 -12.69 15.50
CA MET A 38 10.07 -12.08 15.44
C MET A 38 10.95 -12.71 14.37
N ALA A 39 10.97 -14.05 14.27
CA ALA A 39 11.71 -14.75 13.23
C ALA A 39 11.20 -14.41 11.82
N ALA A 40 9.90 -14.21 11.65
CA ALA A 40 9.31 -13.76 10.39
C ALA A 40 9.70 -12.32 10.07
N LEU A 41 9.65 -11.40 11.04
CA LEU A 41 10.09 -10.02 10.87
C LEU A 41 11.57 -9.91 10.46
N GLU A 42 12.43 -10.72 11.06
CA GLU A 42 13.86 -10.77 10.69
C GLU A 42 14.05 -11.24 9.25
N ARG A 43 13.31 -12.28 8.82
CA ARG A 43 13.35 -12.77 7.43
C ARG A 43 12.84 -11.74 6.44
N LEU A 44 11.72 -11.07 6.75
CA LEU A 44 11.16 -9.99 5.94
C LEU A 44 12.15 -8.83 5.80
N GLY A 45 12.77 -8.42 6.91
CA GLY A 45 13.79 -7.37 6.92
C GLY A 45 15.02 -7.75 6.07
N ALA A 46 15.51 -8.99 6.22
CA ALA A 46 16.64 -9.49 5.44
C ALA A 46 16.31 -9.58 3.93
N LEU A 47 15.10 -10.04 3.58
CA LEU A 47 14.64 -10.09 2.19
C LEU A 47 14.55 -8.68 1.58
N ARG A 48 14.05 -7.72 2.35
CA ARG A 48 13.97 -6.31 1.93
C ARG A 48 15.36 -5.73 1.67
N THR A 49 16.31 -5.96 2.57
CA THR A 49 17.69 -5.50 2.40
C THR A 49 18.34 -6.15 1.19
N ALA A 50 18.23 -7.47 1.04
CA ALA A 50 18.78 -8.19 -0.12
C ALA A 50 18.17 -7.73 -1.46
N SER A 51 16.89 -7.36 -1.47
CA SER A 51 16.24 -6.80 -2.65
C SER A 51 16.81 -5.44 -3.02
N LEU A 52 17.05 -4.57 -2.04
CA LEU A 52 17.65 -3.25 -2.26
C LEU A 52 19.10 -3.37 -2.75
N ASP A 53 19.90 -4.24 -2.13
CA ASP A 53 21.28 -4.50 -2.53
C ASP A 53 21.38 -5.04 -3.97
N LEU A 54 20.44 -5.91 -4.35
CA LEU A 54 20.35 -6.45 -5.71
C LEU A 54 20.03 -5.34 -6.73
N PHE A 55 19.13 -4.43 -6.37
CA PHE A 55 18.78 -3.28 -7.21
C PHE A 55 19.94 -2.31 -7.40
N ASP A 56 20.67 -2.02 -6.34
CA ASP A 56 21.84 -1.14 -6.42
C ASP A 56 22.92 -1.77 -7.31
N ALA A 57 23.16 -3.08 -7.17
CA ALA A 57 24.10 -3.82 -7.99
C ALA A 57 23.69 -3.88 -9.49
N GLU A 58 22.40 -4.10 -9.77
CA GLU A 58 21.88 -4.09 -11.14
C GLU A 58 21.90 -2.69 -11.76
N ALA A 59 21.63 -1.64 -10.97
CA ALA A 59 21.70 -0.25 -11.40
C ALA A 59 23.14 0.14 -11.78
N GLU A 60 24.13 -0.27 -10.99
CA GLU A 60 25.55 -0.05 -11.29
C GLU A 60 26.00 -0.85 -12.54
N ALA A 61 25.56 -2.11 -12.68
CA ALA A 61 25.94 -2.96 -13.82
C ALA A 61 25.33 -2.54 -15.16
N ALA A 62 24.15 -1.89 -15.13
CA ALA A 62 23.41 -1.53 -16.34
C ALA A 62 23.89 -0.23 -16.99
N GLY A 63 24.72 0.58 -16.33
CA GLY A 63 25.20 1.87 -16.86
C GLY A 63 24.04 2.78 -17.31
N ALA A 64 22.97 2.82 -16.56
CA ALA A 64 21.64 2.79 -17.07
C ALA A 64 21.03 4.16 -17.34
N ASP A 65 20.46 4.23 -18.49
CA ASP A 65 19.28 4.99 -18.83
C ASP A 65 18.15 4.75 -17.80
N GLY A 66 17.83 5.76 -16.97
CA GLY A 66 16.96 5.63 -15.80
C GLY A 66 15.51 5.18 -16.08
N SER A 67 15.10 5.03 -17.34
CA SER A 67 13.76 4.61 -17.73
C SER A 67 13.52 3.10 -17.52
N TRP A 68 14.54 2.26 -17.75
CA TRP A 68 14.46 0.83 -17.54
C TRP A 68 14.39 0.47 -16.05
N ILE A 69 15.22 1.12 -15.24
CA ILE A 69 15.22 0.93 -13.76
C ILE A 69 13.85 1.29 -13.19
N THR A 70 13.27 2.41 -13.61
CA THR A 70 11.92 2.81 -13.18
C THR A 70 10.87 1.77 -13.59
N GLY A 71 10.97 1.20 -14.78
CA GLY A 71 10.08 0.13 -15.26
C GLY A 71 10.19 -1.16 -14.45
N VAL A 72 11.42 -1.60 -14.15
CA VAL A 72 11.69 -2.80 -13.35
C VAL A 72 11.26 -2.59 -11.89
N LEU A 73 11.59 -1.45 -11.28
CA LEU A 73 11.15 -1.10 -9.93
C LEU A 73 9.63 -1.04 -9.81
N THR A 74 8.94 -0.49 -10.81
CA THR A 74 7.49 -0.48 -10.87
C THR A 74 6.92 -1.88 -10.98
N SER A 75 7.49 -2.73 -11.84
CA SER A 75 7.06 -4.12 -12.02
C SER A 75 7.24 -4.95 -10.74
N ILE A 76 8.38 -4.82 -10.06
CA ILE A 76 8.66 -5.56 -8.82
C ILE A 76 7.81 -5.04 -7.67
N ARG A 77 7.64 -3.74 -7.53
CA ARG A 77 6.71 -3.17 -6.54
C ARG A 77 5.28 -3.66 -6.75
N THR A 78 4.84 -3.76 -7.99
CA THR A 78 3.50 -4.26 -8.34
C THR A 78 3.37 -5.75 -8.01
N THR A 79 4.42 -6.55 -8.24
CA THR A 79 4.42 -8.01 -8.01
C THR A 79 4.65 -8.36 -6.54
N ALA A 80 5.57 -7.68 -5.86
CA ALA A 80 5.92 -7.96 -4.46
C ALA A 80 4.86 -7.47 -3.45
N HIS A 81 3.98 -6.55 -3.85
CA HIS A 81 2.93 -5.99 -3.01
C HIS A 81 1.54 -6.22 -3.60
N ALA A 82 1.36 -7.32 -4.31
CA ALA A 82 0.06 -7.64 -4.92
C ALA A 82 -1.07 -7.64 -3.88
N GLY A 83 -0.79 -8.12 -2.65
CA GLY A 83 -1.80 -8.23 -1.61
C GLY A 83 -2.94 -9.16 -2.04
N ARG A 84 -4.13 -8.96 -1.48
CA ARG A 84 -5.31 -9.78 -1.79
C ARG A 84 -5.81 -9.51 -3.21
N ASP A 85 -6.27 -10.57 -3.86
CA ASP A 85 -7.01 -10.46 -5.11
C ASP A 85 -8.45 -10.04 -4.84
N ILE A 86 -8.89 -9.00 -5.53
CA ILE A 86 -10.22 -8.43 -5.41
C ILE A 86 -10.95 -8.72 -6.71
N PRO A 87 -11.97 -9.60 -6.71
CA PRO A 87 -12.65 -9.97 -7.92
C PRO A 87 -13.44 -8.79 -8.49
N VAL A 88 -13.30 -8.58 -9.79
CA VAL A 88 -14.09 -7.58 -10.54
C VAL A 88 -15.38 -8.24 -10.99
N PRO A 89 -16.55 -7.62 -10.75
CA PRO A 89 -17.81 -8.14 -11.30
C PRO A 89 -17.74 -8.20 -12.84
N ASP A 90 -18.09 -9.36 -13.41
CA ASP A 90 -18.17 -9.59 -14.85
C ASP A 90 -19.46 -10.37 -15.16
N ASP A 91 -20.10 -10.04 -16.25
CA ASP A 91 -21.31 -10.73 -16.72
C ASP A 91 -20.98 -12.08 -17.42
N ASP A 92 -19.73 -12.30 -17.84
CA ASP A 92 -19.28 -13.56 -18.43
C ASP A 92 -18.80 -14.54 -17.35
N PRO A 93 -19.53 -15.65 -17.10
CA PRO A 93 -19.15 -16.64 -16.10
C PRO A 93 -17.84 -17.40 -16.44
N ALA A 94 -17.35 -17.33 -17.67
CA ALA A 94 -16.08 -17.89 -18.09
C ALA A 94 -14.90 -16.94 -17.87
N SER A 95 -15.17 -15.67 -17.56
CA SER A 95 -14.17 -14.65 -17.27
C SER A 95 -13.82 -14.63 -15.79
N THR A 96 -12.55 -14.43 -15.48
CA THR A 96 -12.09 -14.16 -14.10
C THR A 96 -11.20 -12.94 -14.15
N LEU A 97 -11.76 -11.80 -13.77
CA LEU A 97 -11.04 -10.54 -13.65
C LEU A 97 -10.77 -10.24 -12.19
N VAL A 98 -9.54 -9.87 -11.88
CA VAL A 98 -9.13 -9.47 -10.54
C VAL A 98 -8.31 -8.18 -10.57
N VAL A 99 -8.47 -7.36 -9.54
CA VAL A 99 -7.60 -6.23 -9.25
C VAL A 99 -6.92 -6.51 -7.93
N THR A 100 -5.60 -6.38 -7.87
CA THR A 100 -4.88 -6.61 -6.63
C THR A 100 -5.01 -5.41 -5.68
N GLU A 101 -4.99 -5.66 -4.39
CA GLU A 101 -4.94 -4.58 -3.39
C GLU A 101 -3.73 -3.67 -3.59
N GLY A 102 -2.59 -4.23 -4.04
CA GLY A 102 -1.39 -3.48 -4.41
C GLY A 102 -1.63 -2.49 -5.54
N ALA A 103 -2.41 -2.86 -6.56
CA ALA A 103 -2.79 -1.95 -7.64
C ALA A 103 -3.64 -0.78 -7.12
N LEU A 104 -4.57 -1.05 -6.21
CA LEU A 104 -5.37 0.01 -5.56
C LEU A 104 -4.52 0.91 -4.67
N ARG A 105 -3.55 0.37 -3.95
CA ARG A 105 -2.57 1.17 -3.19
C ARG A 105 -1.73 2.05 -4.12
N GLY A 106 -1.35 1.53 -5.29
CA GLY A 106 -0.68 2.30 -6.34
C GLY A 106 -1.53 3.48 -6.84
N LEU A 107 -2.81 3.23 -7.10
CA LEU A 107 -3.77 4.28 -7.48
C LEU A 107 -3.89 5.36 -6.40
N VAL A 108 -4.01 4.97 -5.12
CA VAL A 108 -4.07 5.93 -4.00
C VAL A 108 -2.82 6.82 -3.95
N ARG A 109 -1.63 6.25 -4.18
CA ARG A 109 -0.39 7.03 -4.22
C ARG A 109 -0.36 7.98 -5.40
N ALA A 110 -0.70 7.51 -6.60
CA ALA A 110 -0.73 8.34 -7.79
C ALA A 110 -1.66 9.55 -7.62
N LEU A 111 -2.84 9.34 -7.02
CA LEU A 111 -3.76 10.43 -6.71
C LEU A 111 -3.24 11.37 -5.61
N GLY A 112 -2.48 10.84 -4.65
CA GLY A 112 -1.80 11.65 -3.64
C GLY A 112 -0.74 12.57 -4.25
N ASP A 113 -0.01 12.09 -5.25
CA ASP A 113 1.01 12.86 -5.97
C ASP A 113 0.43 14.03 -6.78
N GLU A 114 -0.87 13.99 -7.09
CA GLU A 114 -1.60 15.10 -7.73
C GLU A 114 -1.90 16.26 -6.75
N VAL A 115 -1.77 16.03 -5.44
CA VAL A 115 -2.02 17.06 -4.42
C VAL A 115 -0.70 17.66 -3.93
N PRO A 116 -0.35 18.91 -4.32
CA PRO A 116 0.92 19.51 -3.94
C PRO A 116 1.11 19.60 -2.42
N GLY A 117 2.26 19.18 -1.94
CA GLY A 117 2.59 19.19 -0.51
C GLY A 117 1.88 18.12 0.32
N LEU A 118 1.41 17.04 -0.32
CA LEU A 118 0.84 15.87 0.36
C LEU A 118 1.61 14.63 -0.05
N VAL A 119 1.90 13.76 0.91
CA VAL A 119 2.55 12.46 0.69
C VAL A 119 1.71 11.36 1.32
N VAL A 120 1.29 10.39 0.52
CA VAL A 120 0.59 9.20 1.03
C VAL A 120 1.60 8.28 1.71
N ARG A 121 1.38 8.04 3.01
CA ARG A 121 2.21 7.14 3.82
C ARG A 121 1.69 5.72 3.78
N ARG A 122 0.39 5.55 3.91
CA ARG A 122 -0.26 4.24 4.00
C ARG A 122 -1.69 4.31 3.49
N SER A 123 -2.15 3.22 2.90
CA SER A 123 -3.58 3.00 2.61
C SER A 123 -4.00 1.62 3.13
N ARG A 124 -5.21 1.54 3.68
CA ARG A 124 -5.81 0.31 4.19
C ARG A 124 -7.22 0.18 3.63
N PHE A 125 -7.56 -1.05 3.23
CA PHE A 125 -8.87 -1.42 2.74
C PHE A 125 -9.49 -2.43 3.71
N THR A 126 -10.53 -2.03 4.42
CA THR A 126 -11.19 -2.85 5.46
C THR A 126 -12.59 -3.23 5.00
N GLY A 127 -12.86 -4.52 4.98
CA GLY A 127 -14.14 -5.07 4.54
C GLY A 127 -13.95 -6.40 3.84
N ASP A 128 -15.06 -6.95 3.35
CA ASP A 128 -15.03 -8.20 2.57
C ASP A 128 -14.74 -7.90 1.09
N VAL A 129 -13.45 -7.73 0.81
CA VAL A 129 -12.98 -7.47 -0.56
C VAL A 129 -13.07 -8.69 -1.46
N ALA A 130 -13.27 -9.90 -0.90
CA ALA A 130 -13.46 -11.12 -1.67
C ALA A 130 -14.86 -11.23 -2.31
N VAL A 131 -15.80 -10.43 -1.83
CA VAL A 131 -17.16 -10.36 -2.41
C VAL A 131 -17.20 -9.26 -3.47
N PRO A 132 -17.45 -9.59 -4.76
CA PRO A 132 -17.58 -8.60 -5.82
C PRO A 132 -18.62 -7.53 -5.46
N GLY A 133 -18.26 -6.25 -5.53
CA GLY A 133 -19.14 -5.14 -5.16
C GLY A 133 -19.37 -4.99 -3.65
N GLY A 134 -18.72 -5.78 -2.80
CA GLY A 134 -18.85 -5.71 -1.35
C GLY A 134 -18.50 -4.34 -0.76
N PRO A 135 -19.02 -3.99 0.44
CA PRO A 135 -18.74 -2.70 1.06
C PRO A 135 -17.34 -2.68 1.68
N VAL A 136 -16.56 -1.65 1.32
CA VAL A 136 -15.18 -1.46 1.79
C VAL A 136 -15.00 -0.05 2.38
N ASP A 137 -14.36 0.02 3.54
CA ASP A 137 -13.86 1.26 4.13
C ASP A 137 -12.41 1.46 3.70
N VAL A 138 -12.12 2.68 3.25
CA VAL A 138 -10.77 3.08 2.82
C VAL A 138 -10.21 4.08 3.83
N GLU A 139 -9.08 3.74 4.42
CA GLU A 139 -8.33 4.64 5.30
C GLU A 139 -6.99 4.98 4.64
N VAL A 140 -6.70 6.28 4.50
CA VAL A 140 -5.44 6.77 3.93
C VAL A 140 -4.75 7.66 4.95
N SER A 141 -3.53 7.29 5.31
CA SER A 141 -2.67 8.08 6.20
C SER A 141 -1.70 8.91 5.35
N VAL A 142 -1.61 10.20 5.62
CA VAL A 142 -0.82 11.15 4.85
C VAL A 142 0.08 12.00 5.74
N ALA A 143 1.20 12.45 5.18
CA ALA A 143 1.96 13.59 5.68
C ALA A 143 1.67 14.81 4.80
N VAL A 144 1.54 15.99 5.42
CA VAL A 144 1.18 17.22 4.71
C VAL A 144 2.19 18.32 5.03
N ALA A 145 2.62 19.08 4.02
CA ALA A 145 3.52 20.20 4.21
C ALA A 145 2.82 21.37 4.94
N ALA A 146 3.58 22.02 5.84
CA ALA A 146 3.08 23.12 6.70
C ALA A 146 2.88 24.46 5.95
N ASP A 147 3.26 24.53 4.68
CA ASP A 147 3.24 25.74 3.86
C ASP A 147 1.86 26.08 3.26
N GLY A 148 0.79 25.41 3.72
CA GLY A 148 -0.57 25.61 3.24
C GLY A 148 -1.63 25.01 4.16
N SER A 149 -2.88 25.02 3.69
CA SER A 149 -4.00 24.46 4.44
C SER A 149 -3.94 22.93 4.45
N VAL A 150 -3.69 22.35 5.61
CA VAL A 150 -3.71 20.91 5.85
C VAL A 150 -5.09 20.32 5.53
N HIS A 151 -6.14 21.03 5.94
CA HIS A 151 -7.53 20.62 5.70
C HIS A 151 -7.86 20.56 4.21
N ASP A 152 -7.52 21.60 3.44
CA ASP A 152 -7.86 21.67 2.02
C ASP A 152 -7.14 20.58 1.21
N ARG A 153 -5.89 20.27 1.55
CA ARG A 153 -5.13 19.18 0.93
C ARG A 153 -5.72 17.81 1.23
N ALA A 154 -6.12 17.57 2.48
CA ALA A 154 -6.77 16.32 2.86
C ALA A 154 -8.13 16.15 2.15
N GLU A 155 -8.93 17.22 2.05
CA GLU A 155 -10.20 17.20 1.34
C GLU A 155 -10.01 17.04 -0.18
N ALA A 156 -8.99 17.66 -0.77
CA ALA A 156 -8.66 17.47 -2.18
C ALA A 156 -8.35 16.01 -2.48
N LEU A 157 -7.48 15.37 -1.68
CA LEU A 157 -7.21 13.94 -1.83
C LEU A 157 -8.48 13.10 -1.66
N ARG A 158 -9.30 13.38 -0.64
CA ARG A 158 -10.54 12.65 -0.39
C ARG A 158 -11.50 12.71 -1.60
N ALA A 159 -11.61 13.88 -2.23
CA ALA A 159 -12.44 14.07 -3.41
C ALA A 159 -11.91 13.30 -4.63
N LEU A 160 -10.59 13.32 -4.87
CA LEU A 160 -9.95 12.54 -5.92
C LEU A 160 -10.18 11.04 -5.73
N LEU A 161 -9.97 10.53 -4.50
CA LEU A 161 -10.20 9.13 -4.16
C LEU A 161 -11.67 8.73 -4.38
N ALA A 162 -12.63 9.56 -3.94
CA ALA A 162 -14.04 9.27 -4.11
C ALA A 162 -14.43 9.15 -5.60
N THR A 163 -13.91 10.03 -6.44
CA THR A 163 -14.15 10.00 -7.89
C THR A 163 -13.51 8.76 -8.53
N ALA A 164 -12.25 8.47 -8.20
CA ALA A 164 -11.53 7.35 -8.79
C ALA A 164 -12.12 5.99 -8.37
N PHE A 165 -12.49 5.82 -7.10
CA PHE A 165 -13.08 4.57 -6.63
C PHE A 165 -14.49 4.36 -7.19
N LEU A 166 -15.28 5.40 -7.36
CA LEU A 166 -16.58 5.30 -8.01
C LEU A 166 -16.45 4.79 -9.45
N ALA A 167 -15.39 5.18 -10.16
CA ALA A 167 -15.16 4.83 -11.55
C ALA A 167 -14.43 3.49 -11.75
N HIS A 168 -13.54 3.10 -10.83
CA HIS A 168 -12.57 2.04 -11.10
C HIS A 168 -12.48 0.96 -10.02
N ALA A 169 -13.04 1.17 -8.81
CA ALA A 169 -12.95 0.15 -7.77
C ALA A 169 -13.93 -1.00 -8.01
N PRO A 170 -13.51 -2.25 -7.83
CA PRO A 170 -14.38 -3.43 -7.97
C PRO A 170 -15.30 -3.67 -6.76
N PHE A 171 -15.31 -2.75 -5.81
CA PHE A 171 -16.09 -2.79 -4.57
C PHE A 171 -16.92 -1.52 -4.39
N THR A 172 -17.88 -1.56 -3.47
CA THR A 172 -18.65 -0.38 -3.07
C THR A 172 -17.91 0.34 -1.95
N THR A 173 -17.45 1.56 -2.19
CA THR A 173 -16.81 2.37 -1.16
C THR A 173 -17.84 2.84 -0.14
N ARG A 174 -17.75 2.36 1.10
CA ARG A 174 -18.64 2.75 2.20
C ARG A 174 -18.19 4.06 2.86
N SER A 175 -16.89 4.20 3.09
CA SER A 175 -16.30 5.41 3.66
C SER A 175 -14.88 5.62 3.15
N ILE A 176 -14.45 6.90 3.09
CA ILE A 176 -13.07 7.30 2.83
C ILE A 176 -12.63 8.20 3.97
N THR A 177 -11.64 7.74 4.74
CA THR A 177 -11.02 8.50 5.83
C THR A 177 -9.61 8.90 5.43
N VAL A 178 -9.34 10.18 5.35
CA VAL A 178 -7.98 10.71 5.21
C VAL A 178 -7.49 11.16 6.58
N ARG A 179 -6.45 10.50 7.08
CA ARG A 179 -5.82 10.81 8.37
C ARG A 179 -4.51 11.54 8.13
N VAL A 180 -4.40 12.76 8.60
CA VAL A 180 -3.11 13.47 8.64
C VAL A 180 -2.34 12.93 9.84
N ALA A 181 -1.31 12.14 9.56
CA ALA A 181 -0.47 11.51 10.59
C ALA A 181 0.74 12.37 10.93
N ASP A 182 1.14 13.26 10.02
CA ASP A 182 2.32 14.10 10.19
C ASP A 182 2.16 15.42 9.45
N VAL A 183 2.77 16.47 9.99
CA VAL A 183 2.90 17.78 9.32
C VAL A 183 4.39 18.08 9.18
N ILE A 184 4.86 18.07 7.94
CA ILE A 184 6.28 18.22 7.63
C ILE A 184 6.60 19.66 7.22
N GLU A 185 7.80 20.15 7.58
CA GLU A 185 8.27 21.43 7.07
C GLU A 185 8.40 21.33 5.54
N GLY A 186 7.80 22.29 4.83
CA GLY A 186 7.88 22.35 3.39
C GLY A 186 9.34 22.49 2.97
N GLY A 187 9.84 21.56 2.14
CA GLY A 187 11.15 21.74 1.53
C GLY A 187 11.14 23.00 0.64
N PRO A 188 12.30 23.62 0.43
CA PRO A 188 12.38 24.75 -0.51
C PRO A 188 11.89 24.30 -1.89
N ALA A 189 11.00 25.11 -2.46
CA ALA A 189 10.47 24.96 -3.82
C ALA A 189 11.60 25.07 -4.88
#